data_cdd72862913ea45fce7c210f6a7f1dd7
#
_entry.id   cdd72862913ea45fce7c210f6a7f1dd7
#
_cell.length_a   1.000
_cell.length_b   1.000
_cell.length_c   1.000
_cell.angle_alpha   90.00
_cell.angle_beta   90.00
_cell.angle_gamma   90.00
#
_symmetry.space_group_name_H-M   'P 1'
#
loop_
_entity.id
_entity.type
_entity.pdbx_description
1 polymer ?
#
loop_
_entity_poly.entity_id
_entity_poly.type
_entity_poly.pdbx_seq_one_letter_code
_entity_poly.pdbx_strand_id
1 'polypeptide(L)'
;MRHSRSLRTLAGLGVAAALVLSACSSGSTGSSSSSNGATTITVAASPSPHAKILKYIQDNLAKDAGININIKEFTDYDLPNRALDQGEVDATYHQTVPYLEKAKQQFNYDFTPGKGIHLEPLAIYSSKHKSLDELPEKGGIIGVISDVTNQERALRLLAANGFVEIPASGDVNVYTVKKLKNFDFKEIDGPILVSNLGETDYSVINGNFAQEGGLAPSRDGLAVESPENNPSVNVLVWKTDASGDKAEAVKKLDEILHSEQVKKYIEDTWKDGSVIPAF
;
A
#
# COMPACT_ATOMS: atom_id res chain seq x y z
N MET A 1 -10.47 4.84 71.59
CA MET A 1 -10.42 3.61 72.35
C MET A 1 -9.49 2.68 71.59
N ARG A 2 -8.19 2.54 72.01
CA ARG A 2 -7.64 1.53 72.93
C ARG A 2 -8.01 0.13 72.39
N HIS A 3 -7.15 -0.85 72.14
CA HIS A 3 -5.86 -1.27 72.66
C HIS A 3 -5.30 -2.28 71.64
N SER A 4 -4.08 -2.44 71.37
CA SER A 4 -2.83 -2.80 72.03
C SER A 4 -2.42 -4.25 71.82
N ARG A 5 -1.20 -4.41 71.31
CA ARG A 5 -0.13 -5.36 71.70
C ARG A 5 -0.41 -6.87 71.63
N SER A 6 0.47 -7.68 71.09
CA SER A 6 1.81 -7.98 71.63
C SER A 6 2.61 -8.90 70.70
N LEU A 7 3.86 -8.62 70.59
CA LEU A 7 5.10 -9.40 70.51
C LEU A 7 5.03 -10.83 71.10
N ARG A 8 5.76 -11.78 70.49
CA ARG A 8 6.75 -12.64 71.16
C ARG A 8 7.62 -13.39 70.12
N THR A 9 8.90 -13.15 70.26
CA THR A 9 10.12 -13.78 69.84
C THR A 9 10.30 -15.23 70.27
N LEU A 10 11.17 -16.00 69.55
CA LEU A 10 12.21 -16.94 70.00
C LEU A 10 12.70 -17.66 68.73
N ALA A 11 13.86 -17.52 68.26
CA ALA A 11 15.23 -17.93 68.52
C ALA A 11 15.45 -19.44 68.51
N GLY A 12 16.32 -19.91 67.60
CA GLY A 12 16.82 -21.29 67.56
C GLY A 12 17.92 -21.49 66.49
N LEU A 13 19.14 -21.53 66.97
CA LEU A 13 20.46 -21.79 66.37
C LEU A 13 20.60 -23.12 65.61
N GLY A 14 21.62 -23.19 64.71
CA GLY A 14 22.40 -24.43 64.39
C GLY A 14 22.91 -24.39 62.94
N VAL A 15 24.10 -23.83 62.61
CA VAL A 15 25.44 -24.46 62.41
C VAL A 15 25.43 -25.58 61.35
N ALA A 16 26.20 -25.57 60.27
CA ALA A 16 27.58 -25.43 59.86
C ALA A 16 27.73 -25.75 58.35
N ALA A 17 28.44 -24.96 57.67
CA ALA A 17 29.59 -25.16 56.77
C ALA A 17 29.72 -26.42 55.93
N ALA A 18 29.87 -26.22 54.61
CA ALA A 18 30.96 -26.83 53.81
C ALA A 18 31.17 -26.04 52.51
N LEU A 19 32.28 -25.40 52.40
CA LEU A 19 32.88 -24.84 51.18
C LEU A 19 33.36 -25.98 50.29
N VAL A 20 32.96 -25.97 49.00
CA VAL A 20 33.76 -26.57 47.93
C VAL A 20 33.85 -25.57 46.78
N LEU A 21 35.00 -24.91 46.67
CA LEU A 21 35.44 -24.25 45.47
C LEU A 21 35.77 -25.31 44.42
N SER A 22 35.14 -25.24 43.28
CA SER A 22 35.66 -25.83 42.06
C SER A 22 35.61 -24.75 40.97
N ALA A 23 36.73 -24.11 40.75
CA ALA A 23 36.99 -23.31 39.57
C ALA A 23 37.13 -24.25 38.37
N CYS A 24 36.26 -24.14 37.40
CA CYS A 24 36.50 -24.55 36.03
C CYS A 24 36.21 -23.40 35.12
N SER A 25 37.28 -22.71 34.73
CA SER A 25 37.37 -21.86 33.58
C SER A 25 37.02 -22.69 32.33
N SER A 26 35.95 -22.33 31.66
CA SER A 26 35.72 -22.74 30.27
C SER A 26 35.08 -21.56 29.59
N GLY A 27 35.79 -21.03 28.59
CA GLY A 27 35.36 -19.91 27.78
C GLY A 27 34.00 -20.17 27.16
N SER A 28 33.01 -19.38 27.56
CA SER A 28 31.79 -19.22 26.82
C SER A 28 32.06 -18.36 25.61
N THR A 29 32.43 -18.99 24.50
CA THR A 29 32.13 -18.44 23.20
C THR A 29 30.61 -18.20 23.18
N GLY A 30 30.21 -16.94 23.14
CA GLY A 30 28.85 -16.56 22.95
C GLY A 30 28.33 -17.13 21.62
N SER A 31 27.70 -18.28 21.69
CA SER A 31 26.81 -18.73 20.65
C SER A 31 25.64 -17.78 20.69
N SER A 32 25.64 -16.78 19.80
CA SER A 32 24.42 -16.16 19.38
C SER A 32 23.49 -17.28 18.88
N SER A 33 22.58 -17.70 19.72
CA SER A 33 21.48 -18.54 19.30
C SER A 33 20.69 -17.73 18.25
N SER A 34 20.99 -17.95 16.96
CA SER A 34 20.08 -17.61 15.90
C SER A 34 18.77 -18.34 16.21
N SER A 35 17.76 -17.60 16.65
CA SER A 35 16.41 -18.10 16.75
C SER A 35 16.01 -18.51 15.32
N ASN A 36 15.89 -19.81 15.08
CA ASN A 36 15.42 -20.40 13.81
C ASN A 36 13.92 -20.10 13.57
N GLY A 37 13.43 -18.92 13.94
CA GLY A 37 12.08 -18.47 13.72
C GLY A 37 12.04 -17.47 12.55
N ALA A 38 11.00 -17.54 11.72
CA ALA A 38 10.75 -16.56 10.67
C ALA A 38 10.61 -15.16 11.26
N THR A 39 11.24 -14.15 10.64
CA THR A 39 11.08 -12.76 11.05
C THR A 39 9.71 -12.26 10.62
N THR A 40 8.90 -11.79 11.57
CA THR A 40 7.57 -11.24 11.28
C THR A 40 7.67 -9.76 10.98
N ILE A 41 7.15 -9.37 9.81
CA ILE A 41 6.98 -7.98 9.38
C ILE A 41 5.50 -7.65 9.20
N THR A 42 5.11 -6.42 9.50
CA THR A 42 3.77 -5.91 9.27
C THR A 42 3.79 -5.01 8.04
N VAL A 43 2.92 -5.30 7.07
CA VAL A 43 2.83 -4.55 5.81
C VAL A 43 1.43 -3.98 5.66
N ALA A 44 1.34 -2.65 5.54
CA ALA A 44 0.11 -1.97 5.18
C ALA A 44 -0.15 -2.12 3.68
N ALA A 45 -1.36 -2.48 3.29
CA ALA A 45 -1.71 -2.72 1.90
C ALA A 45 -3.16 -2.33 1.59
N SER A 46 -3.46 -1.96 0.34
CA SER A 46 -4.84 -1.90 -0.14
C SER A 46 -5.40 -3.33 -0.30
N PRO A 47 -6.71 -3.55 -0.10
CA PRO A 47 -7.30 -4.90 -0.12
C PRO A 47 -7.07 -5.64 -1.45
N SER A 48 -7.17 -4.93 -2.58
CA SER A 48 -6.93 -5.48 -3.93
C SER A 48 -6.15 -4.48 -4.77
N PRO A 49 -5.17 -4.91 -5.57
CA PRO A 49 -4.59 -6.26 -5.67
C PRO A 49 -3.54 -6.55 -4.59
N HIS A 50 -3.06 -5.55 -3.87
CA HIS A 50 -1.87 -5.55 -3.02
C HIS A 50 -1.91 -6.62 -1.92
N ALA A 51 -2.95 -6.62 -1.06
CA ALA A 51 -3.09 -7.63 -0.01
C ALA A 51 -3.25 -9.04 -0.59
N LYS A 52 -3.89 -9.21 -1.75
CA LYS A 52 -4.00 -10.52 -2.42
C LYS A 52 -2.64 -11.05 -2.87
N ILE A 53 -1.77 -10.18 -3.41
CA ILE A 53 -0.39 -10.54 -3.81
C ILE A 53 0.43 -10.91 -2.56
N LEU A 54 0.35 -10.09 -1.50
CA LEU A 54 1.04 -10.39 -0.23
C LEU A 54 0.54 -11.70 0.39
N LYS A 55 -0.76 -11.97 0.32
CA LYS A 55 -1.32 -13.23 0.82
C LYS A 55 -0.81 -14.43 0.03
N TYR A 56 -0.74 -14.33 -1.30
CA TYR A 56 -0.13 -15.37 -2.11
C TYR A 56 1.32 -15.65 -1.68
N ILE A 57 2.11 -14.59 -1.44
CA ILE A 57 3.50 -14.72 -0.97
C ILE A 57 3.53 -15.37 0.42
N GLN A 58 2.70 -14.91 1.34
CA GLN A 58 2.61 -15.46 2.70
C GLN A 58 2.30 -16.96 2.69
N ASP A 59 1.35 -17.37 1.84
CA ASP A 59 0.89 -18.76 1.81
C ASP A 59 1.86 -19.70 1.08
N ASN A 60 2.66 -19.20 0.12
CA ASN A 60 3.42 -20.04 -0.80
C ASN A 60 4.94 -19.84 -0.77
N LEU A 61 5.45 -18.66 -0.40
CA LEU A 61 6.85 -18.28 -0.59
C LEU A 61 7.55 -17.81 0.69
N ALA A 62 6.83 -17.16 1.58
CA ALA A 62 7.38 -16.46 2.74
C ALA A 62 8.12 -17.40 3.70
N LYS A 63 7.61 -18.62 3.90
CA LYS A 63 8.20 -19.61 4.80
C LYS A 63 9.61 -20.01 4.38
N ASP A 64 9.83 -20.28 3.11
CA ASP A 64 11.14 -20.70 2.58
C ASP A 64 12.15 -19.55 2.61
N ALA A 65 11.66 -18.32 2.59
CA ALA A 65 12.45 -17.11 2.75
C ALA A 65 12.73 -16.76 4.22
N GLY A 66 12.15 -17.48 5.19
CA GLY A 66 12.32 -17.20 6.62
C GLY A 66 11.63 -15.91 7.06
N ILE A 67 10.56 -15.48 6.39
CA ILE A 67 9.75 -14.33 6.76
C ILE A 67 8.31 -14.74 7.04
N ASN A 68 7.61 -13.93 7.83
CA ASN A 68 6.18 -14.04 8.07
C ASN A 68 5.56 -12.65 7.87
N ILE A 69 4.49 -12.55 7.11
CA ILE A 69 3.88 -11.27 6.73
C ILE A 69 2.55 -11.11 7.48
N ASN A 70 2.49 -10.09 8.36
CA ASN A 70 1.24 -9.64 8.95
C ASN A 70 0.66 -8.53 8.06
N ILE A 71 -0.41 -8.83 7.31
CA ILE A 71 -1.03 -7.88 6.38
C ILE A 71 -2.05 -7.04 7.14
N LYS A 72 -1.88 -5.70 7.09
CA LYS A 72 -2.82 -4.72 7.65
C LYS A 72 -3.47 -3.96 6.51
N GLU A 73 -4.73 -4.24 6.24
CA GLU A 73 -5.45 -3.63 5.13
C GLU A 73 -5.95 -2.22 5.46
N PHE A 74 -5.83 -1.32 4.47
CA PHE A 74 -6.32 0.06 4.50
C PHE A 74 -7.08 0.36 3.21
N THR A 75 -8.20 1.05 3.34
CA THR A 75 -9.07 1.39 2.20
C THR A 75 -8.83 2.79 1.64
N ASP A 76 -7.96 3.59 2.25
CA ASP A 76 -7.54 4.91 1.78
C ASP A 76 -6.03 4.95 1.53
N TYR A 77 -5.54 6.06 0.94
CA TYR A 77 -4.13 6.19 0.55
C TYR A 77 -3.26 6.93 1.59
N ASP A 78 -3.85 7.66 2.53
CA ASP A 78 -3.10 8.49 3.48
C ASP A 78 -2.65 7.71 4.72
N LEU A 79 -3.51 6.86 5.26
CA LEU A 79 -3.25 6.13 6.49
C LEU A 79 -2.08 5.16 6.40
N PRO A 80 -1.83 4.41 5.30
CA PRO A 80 -0.67 3.53 5.20
C PRO A 80 0.66 4.25 5.40
N ASN A 81 0.87 5.39 4.75
CA ASN A 81 2.10 6.18 4.90
C ASN A 81 2.25 6.77 6.30
N ARG A 82 1.15 7.19 6.91
CA ARG A 82 1.14 7.67 8.30
C ARG A 82 1.48 6.54 9.28
N ALA A 83 0.93 5.33 9.07
CA ALA A 83 1.25 4.17 9.89
C ALA A 83 2.73 3.75 9.76
N LEU A 84 3.32 3.88 8.56
CA LEU A 84 4.75 3.65 8.34
C LEU A 84 5.60 4.70 9.07
N ASP A 85 5.25 5.97 8.96
CA ASP A 85 5.98 7.05 9.63
C ASP A 85 5.97 6.90 11.15
N GLN A 86 4.84 6.48 11.71
CA GLN A 86 4.67 6.23 13.14
C GLN A 86 5.30 4.91 13.62
N GLY A 87 5.79 4.06 12.71
CA GLY A 87 6.38 2.77 13.05
C GLY A 87 5.35 1.70 13.45
N GLU A 88 4.06 1.90 13.11
CA GLU A 88 3.00 0.90 13.33
C GLU A 88 3.08 -0.26 12.34
N VAL A 89 3.70 -0.03 11.18
CA VAL A 89 4.00 -1.03 10.15
C VAL A 89 5.45 -0.93 9.71
N ASP A 90 6.00 -2.01 9.20
CA ASP A 90 7.40 -2.09 8.77
C ASP A 90 7.57 -1.68 7.28
N ALA A 91 6.50 -1.81 6.50
CA ALA A 91 6.46 -1.41 5.09
C ALA A 91 5.02 -1.08 4.65
N THR A 92 4.89 -0.43 3.48
CA THR A 92 3.61 -0.23 2.80
C THR A 92 3.65 -0.73 1.37
N TYR A 93 2.56 -1.31 0.89
CA TYR A 93 2.37 -1.71 -0.49
C TYR A 93 0.96 -1.31 -0.94
N HIS A 94 0.82 -0.08 -1.48
CA HIS A 94 -0.46 0.51 -1.83
C HIS A 94 -0.34 1.68 -2.81
N GLN A 95 0.89 2.11 -3.14
CA GLN A 95 1.14 3.40 -3.78
C GLN A 95 2.07 3.30 -4.97
N THR A 96 1.94 4.27 -5.87
CA THR A 96 2.81 4.47 -7.03
C THR A 96 3.98 5.38 -6.70
N VAL A 97 5.06 5.33 -7.51
CA VAL A 97 6.21 6.22 -7.35
C VAL A 97 5.82 7.71 -7.36
N PRO A 98 5.00 8.21 -8.32
CA PRO A 98 4.59 9.62 -8.31
C PRO A 98 3.81 10.03 -7.05
N TYR A 99 2.94 9.15 -6.54
CA TYR A 99 2.21 9.41 -5.29
C TYR A 99 3.16 9.49 -4.09
N LEU A 100 4.09 8.54 -3.98
CA LEU A 100 5.11 8.55 -2.92
C LEU A 100 5.94 9.83 -2.93
N GLU A 101 6.43 10.26 -4.08
CA GLU A 101 7.25 11.47 -4.18
C GLU A 101 6.48 12.74 -3.78
N LYS A 102 5.20 12.82 -4.12
CA LYS A 102 4.33 13.92 -3.67
C LYS A 102 4.09 13.86 -2.15
N ALA A 103 3.82 12.68 -1.60
CA ALA A 103 3.63 12.49 -0.17
C ALA A 103 4.91 12.84 0.63
N LYS A 104 6.10 12.44 0.14
CA LYS A 104 7.39 12.81 0.74
C LYS A 104 7.57 14.32 0.79
N GLN A 105 7.24 15.02 -0.29
CA GLN A 105 7.33 16.49 -0.34
C GLN A 105 6.34 17.18 0.61
N GLN A 106 5.11 16.67 0.67
CA GLN A 106 4.04 17.28 1.44
C GLN A 106 4.17 17.05 2.95
N PHE A 107 4.59 15.85 3.37
CA PHE A 107 4.61 15.43 4.76
C PHE A 107 6.03 15.26 5.32
N ASN A 108 7.06 15.52 4.52
CA ASN A 108 8.47 15.36 4.88
C ASN A 108 8.81 13.91 5.31
N TYR A 109 8.20 12.92 4.66
CA TYR A 109 8.52 11.51 4.91
C TYR A 109 9.90 11.14 4.40
N ASP A 110 10.66 10.39 5.20
CA ASP A 110 11.94 9.79 4.81
C ASP A 110 11.74 8.31 4.47
N PHE A 111 11.20 8.07 3.27
CA PHE A 111 10.87 6.74 2.77
C PHE A 111 11.67 6.37 1.54
N THR A 112 12.00 5.07 1.46
CA THR A 112 12.69 4.45 0.32
C THR A 112 11.72 3.52 -0.41
N PRO A 113 11.51 3.68 -1.72
CA PRO A 113 10.78 2.72 -2.54
C PRO A 113 11.67 1.56 -2.96
N GLY A 114 11.08 0.37 -3.09
CA GLY A 114 11.63 -0.75 -3.84
C GLY A 114 11.51 -0.54 -5.36
N LYS A 115 11.68 -1.62 -6.11
CA LYS A 115 11.48 -1.60 -7.58
C LYS A 115 9.99 -1.62 -7.93
N GLY A 116 9.67 -1.29 -9.19
CA GLY A 116 8.30 -1.38 -9.71
C GLY A 116 7.80 -2.82 -9.74
N ILE A 117 6.64 -3.07 -9.16
CA ILE A 117 6.06 -4.42 -9.03
C ILE A 117 4.95 -4.64 -10.04
N HIS A 118 3.97 -3.75 -10.07
CA HIS A 118 2.85 -3.87 -10.99
C HIS A 118 2.26 -2.50 -11.34
N LEU A 119 1.52 -2.47 -12.43
CA LEU A 119 0.71 -1.35 -12.86
C LEU A 119 -0.78 -1.71 -12.76
N GLU A 120 -1.58 -0.76 -12.33
CA GLU A 120 -3.04 -0.79 -12.39
C GLU A 120 -3.50 0.35 -13.30
N PRO A 121 -3.91 0.06 -14.55
CA PRO A 121 -4.38 1.11 -15.45
C PRO A 121 -5.63 1.80 -14.89
N LEU A 122 -5.66 3.13 -14.94
CA LEU A 122 -6.88 3.89 -14.75
C LEU A 122 -7.86 3.60 -15.88
N ALA A 123 -9.16 3.72 -15.60
CA ALA A 123 -10.15 3.71 -16.66
C ALA A 123 -11.28 4.72 -16.40
N ILE A 124 -11.95 5.13 -17.48
CA ILE A 124 -13.16 5.94 -17.44
C ILE A 124 -14.34 4.98 -17.40
N TYR A 125 -15.18 5.11 -16.41
CA TYR A 125 -16.37 4.28 -16.22
C TYR A 125 -17.65 5.12 -16.28
N SER A 126 -18.76 4.46 -16.58
CA SER A 126 -20.09 5.04 -16.47
C SER A 126 -21.12 3.97 -16.11
N SER A 127 -22.09 4.33 -15.28
CA SER A 127 -23.30 3.54 -15.07
C SER A 127 -24.46 3.99 -15.96
N LYS A 128 -24.33 5.14 -16.64
CA LYS A 128 -25.39 5.78 -17.45
C LYS A 128 -25.16 5.63 -18.94
N HIS A 129 -23.89 5.67 -19.39
CA HIS A 129 -23.51 5.76 -20.79
C HIS A 129 -22.71 4.54 -21.24
N LYS A 130 -22.77 4.24 -22.53
CA LYS A 130 -22.05 3.11 -23.16
C LYS A 130 -20.89 3.57 -24.04
N SER A 131 -20.77 4.87 -24.29
CA SER A 131 -19.74 5.50 -25.13
C SER A 131 -19.36 6.85 -24.53
N LEU A 132 -18.12 7.32 -24.79
CA LEU A 132 -17.65 8.64 -24.41
C LEU A 132 -18.28 9.77 -25.25
N ASP A 133 -19.01 9.44 -26.30
CA ASP A 133 -19.73 10.39 -27.16
C ASP A 133 -21.15 10.72 -26.65
N GLU A 134 -21.60 10.05 -25.59
CA GLU A 134 -22.95 10.22 -25.03
C GLU A 134 -23.03 11.30 -23.92
N LEU A 135 -21.97 12.13 -23.76
CA LEU A 135 -22.00 13.22 -22.79
C LEU A 135 -23.15 14.18 -23.11
N PRO A 136 -24.05 14.52 -22.15
CA PRO A 136 -25.17 15.38 -22.41
C PRO A 136 -24.78 16.78 -22.95
N GLU A 137 -25.38 17.24 -24.05
CA GLU A 137 -25.09 18.56 -24.63
C GLU A 137 -25.36 19.72 -23.65
N LYS A 138 -26.33 19.54 -22.75
CA LYS A 138 -26.70 20.54 -21.73
C LYS A 138 -25.71 20.64 -20.57
N GLY A 139 -24.67 19.78 -20.58
CA GLY A 139 -23.70 19.65 -19.54
C GLY A 139 -23.82 18.33 -18.79
N GLY A 140 -22.66 17.73 -18.47
CA GLY A 140 -22.55 16.50 -17.71
C GLY A 140 -21.74 16.68 -16.42
N ILE A 141 -21.56 15.61 -15.67
CA ILE A 141 -20.72 15.58 -14.47
C ILE A 141 -19.65 14.50 -14.65
N ILE A 142 -18.38 14.89 -14.51
CA ILE A 142 -17.26 13.95 -14.54
C ILE A 142 -16.64 13.85 -13.14
N GLY A 143 -16.71 12.67 -12.54
CA GLY A 143 -16.09 12.34 -11.27
C GLY A 143 -14.59 12.10 -11.44
N VAL A 144 -13.78 12.73 -10.59
CA VAL A 144 -12.35 12.51 -10.47
C VAL A 144 -11.96 12.41 -9.00
N ILE A 145 -10.86 11.69 -8.72
CA ILE A 145 -10.38 11.57 -7.36
C ILE A 145 -9.92 12.91 -6.79
N SER A 146 -10.12 13.12 -5.48
CA SER A 146 -9.74 14.37 -4.79
C SER A 146 -8.25 14.51 -4.52
N ASP A 147 -7.47 13.39 -4.45
CA ASP A 147 -6.01 13.51 -4.27
C ASP A 147 -5.32 14.06 -5.52
N VAL A 148 -4.43 15.02 -5.30
CA VAL A 148 -3.82 15.82 -6.38
C VAL A 148 -3.00 15.00 -7.38
N THR A 149 -2.33 13.94 -6.94
CA THR A 149 -1.47 13.12 -7.81
C THR A 149 -2.29 12.24 -8.75
N ASN A 150 -3.29 11.53 -8.21
CA ASN A 150 -4.18 10.71 -9.03
C ASN A 150 -5.19 11.57 -9.80
N GLN A 151 -5.54 12.78 -9.31
CA GLN A 151 -6.34 13.73 -10.08
C GLN A 151 -5.60 14.18 -11.35
N GLU A 152 -4.32 14.55 -11.26
CA GLU A 152 -3.50 14.86 -12.45
C GLU A 152 -3.49 13.68 -13.42
N ARG A 153 -3.27 12.45 -12.93
CA ARG A 153 -3.28 11.23 -13.75
C ARG A 153 -4.63 11.02 -14.43
N ALA A 154 -5.73 11.22 -13.71
CA ALA A 154 -7.08 11.14 -14.26
C ALA A 154 -7.35 12.20 -15.35
N LEU A 155 -6.89 13.43 -15.13
CA LEU A 155 -7.03 14.52 -16.12
C LEU A 155 -6.20 14.25 -17.40
N ARG A 156 -5.05 13.59 -17.29
CA ARG A 156 -4.27 13.15 -18.46
C ARG A 156 -5.01 12.10 -19.28
N LEU A 157 -5.71 11.15 -18.63
CA LEU A 157 -6.56 10.18 -19.33
C LEU A 157 -7.74 10.87 -20.00
N LEU A 158 -8.37 11.84 -19.35
CA LEU A 158 -9.43 12.66 -19.94
C LEU A 158 -8.93 13.50 -21.13
N ALA A 159 -7.71 14.02 -21.05
CA ALA A 159 -7.10 14.77 -22.16
C ALA A 159 -6.83 13.87 -23.37
N ALA A 160 -6.33 12.66 -23.16
CA ALA A 160 -6.11 11.67 -24.22
C ALA A 160 -7.42 11.28 -24.95
N ASN A 161 -8.58 11.47 -24.28
CA ASN A 161 -9.90 11.21 -24.83
C ASN A 161 -10.69 12.49 -25.24
N GLY A 162 -10.01 13.64 -25.32
CA GLY A 162 -10.57 14.88 -25.87
C GLY A 162 -11.58 15.59 -24.95
N PHE A 163 -11.55 15.36 -23.64
CA PHE A 163 -12.41 16.08 -22.69
C PHE A 163 -11.79 17.37 -22.19
N VAL A 164 -10.48 17.39 -22.03
CA VAL A 164 -9.73 18.56 -21.53
C VAL A 164 -8.42 18.77 -22.30
N GLU A 165 -7.86 19.96 -22.18
CA GLU A 165 -6.53 20.32 -22.61
C GLU A 165 -5.68 20.60 -21.37
N ILE A 166 -4.53 19.94 -21.27
CA ILE A 166 -3.57 20.09 -20.17
C ILE A 166 -2.79 21.38 -20.34
N PRO A 167 -2.58 22.22 -19.30
CA PRO A 167 -1.76 23.42 -19.40
C PRO A 167 -0.31 23.08 -19.75
N ALA A 168 0.33 23.93 -20.53
CA ALA A 168 1.73 23.73 -20.98
C ALA A 168 2.75 23.77 -19.83
N SER A 169 2.39 24.35 -18.68
CA SER A 169 3.25 24.45 -17.49
C SER A 169 2.39 24.69 -16.23
N GLY A 170 2.97 24.41 -15.07
CA GLY A 170 2.29 24.55 -13.77
C GLY A 170 1.53 23.30 -13.35
N ASP A 171 0.76 23.41 -12.27
CA ASP A 171 -0.01 22.31 -11.72
C ASP A 171 -1.15 21.90 -12.66
N VAL A 172 -1.40 20.60 -12.72
CA VAL A 172 -2.53 20.02 -13.46
C VAL A 172 -3.59 19.56 -12.46
N ASN A 173 -4.69 20.30 -12.42
CA ASN A 173 -5.84 20.00 -11.57
C ASN A 173 -7.15 20.47 -12.24
N VAL A 174 -8.30 20.18 -11.62
CA VAL A 174 -9.62 20.52 -12.18
C VAL A 174 -9.83 22.03 -12.42
N TYR A 175 -9.06 22.90 -11.80
CA TYR A 175 -9.13 24.35 -11.92
C TYR A 175 -8.22 24.93 -13.00
N THR A 176 -7.18 24.17 -13.40
CA THR A 176 -6.15 24.64 -14.34
C THR A 176 -6.30 24.09 -15.75
N VAL A 177 -7.00 22.95 -15.91
CA VAL A 177 -7.26 22.38 -17.24
C VAL A 177 -8.35 23.15 -17.97
N LYS A 178 -8.23 23.23 -19.31
CA LYS A 178 -9.27 23.82 -20.17
C LYS A 178 -10.25 22.73 -20.60
N LYS A 179 -11.51 22.88 -20.25
CA LYS A 179 -12.59 21.97 -20.71
C LYS A 179 -12.82 22.14 -22.22
N LEU A 180 -12.88 21.04 -22.94
CA LEU A 180 -13.17 21.01 -24.40
C LEU A 180 -14.62 20.62 -24.69
N LYS A 181 -15.34 20.10 -23.70
CA LYS A 181 -16.75 19.72 -23.75
C LYS A 181 -17.50 20.40 -22.60
N ASN A 182 -18.84 20.36 -22.63
CA ASN A 182 -19.69 20.96 -21.60
C ASN A 182 -19.93 19.98 -20.45
N PHE A 183 -19.22 20.14 -19.34
CA PHE A 183 -19.40 19.35 -18.11
C PHE A 183 -18.82 20.08 -16.91
N ASP A 184 -19.18 19.62 -15.71
CA ASP A 184 -18.54 20.03 -14.47
C ASP A 184 -17.80 18.86 -13.83
N PHE A 185 -16.69 19.17 -13.13
CA PHE A 185 -15.99 18.19 -12.33
C PHE A 185 -16.65 17.99 -10.97
N LYS A 186 -16.69 16.75 -10.50
CA LYS A 186 -17.01 16.38 -9.13
C LYS A 186 -15.79 15.69 -8.52
N GLU A 187 -15.12 16.34 -7.57
CA GLU A 187 -14.03 15.75 -6.81
C GLU A 187 -14.62 14.78 -5.78
N ILE A 188 -14.14 13.56 -5.76
CA ILE A 188 -14.70 12.45 -4.97
C ILE A 188 -13.54 11.71 -4.29
N ASP A 189 -13.70 11.36 -3.03
CA ASP A 189 -12.71 10.55 -2.33
C ASP A 189 -12.62 9.14 -2.92
N GLY A 190 -11.39 8.62 -3.05
CA GLY A 190 -11.10 7.36 -3.73
C GLY A 190 -12.02 6.20 -3.33
N PRO A 191 -12.18 5.89 -2.04
CA PRO A 191 -12.99 4.76 -1.56
C PRO A 191 -14.46 4.79 -1.98
N ILE A 192 -15.00 5.98 -2.29
CA ILE A 192 -16.42 6.14 -2.66
C ILE A 192 -16.64 6.46 -4.14
N LEU A 193 -15.60 6.44 -4.98
CA LEU A 193 -15.71 6.70 -6.42
C LEU A 193 -16.72 5.76 -7.10
N VAL A 194 -16.60 4.45 -6.86
CA VAL A 194 -17.49 3.46 -7.49
C VAL A 194 -18.93 3.62 -7.03
N SER A 195 -19.18 3.84 -5.74
CA SER A 195 -20.53 4.04 -5.20
C SER A 195 -21.18 5.33 -5.70
N ASN A 196 -20.39 6.31 -6.16
CA ASN A 196 -20.86 7.56 -6.75
C ASN A 196 -21.06 7.52 -8.27
N LEU A 197 -20.85 6.38 -8.96
CA LEU A 197 -21.04 6.29 -10.42
C LEU A 197 -22.46 6.69 -10.87
N GLY A 198 -23.48 6.45 -10.06
CA GLY A 198 -24.85 6.88 -10.33
C GLY A 198 -25.04 8.40 -10.32
N GLU A 199 -24.18 9.15 -9.66
CA GLU A 199 -24.21 10.61 -9.51
C GLU A 199 -23.46 11.35 -10.62
N THR A 200 -22.67 10.63 -11.43
CA THR A 200 -21.83 11.18 -12.49
C THR A 200 -22.22 10.64 -13.85
N ASP A 201 -21.87 11.34 -14.93
CA ASP A 201 -21.98 10.82 -16.29
C ASP A 201 -20.80 9.91 -16.61
N TYR A 202 -19.62 10.32 -16.21
CA TYR A 202 -18.39 9.52 -16.25
C TYR A 202 -17.64 9.68 -14.94
N SER A 203 -16.86 8.67 -14.56
CA SER A 203 -15.85 8.80 -13.49
C SER A 203 -14.55 8.14 -13.89
N VAL A 204 -13.43 8.78 -13.60
CA VAL A 204 -12.11 8.18 -13.72
C VAL A 204 -11.77 7.52 -12.39
N ILE A 205 -11.56 6.20 -12.40
CA ILE A 205 -11.41 5.42 -11.17
C ILE A 205 -10.09 4.66 -11.19
N ASN A 206 -9.38 4.71 -10.06
CA ASN A 206 -8.14 3.96 -9.84
C ASN A 206 -8.40 2.45 -9.79
N GLY A 207 -7.42 1.65 -10.27
CA GLY A 207 -7.57 0.22 -10.46
C GLY A 207 -7.97 -0.55 -9.21
N ASN A 208 -7.37 -0.26 -8.06
CA ASN A 208 -7.72 -0.91 -6.78
C ASN A 208 -9.17 -0.62 -6.38
N PHE A 209 -9.63 0.64 -6.43
CA PHE A 209 -11.02 1.00 -6.10
C PHE A 209 -12.02 0.39 -7.09
N ALA A 210 -11.67 0.35 -8.39
CA ALA A 210 -12.48 -0.31 -9.40
C ALA A 210 -12.64 -1.82 -9.08
N GLN A 211 -11.54 -2.52 -8.78
CA GLN A 211 -11.56 -3.94 -8.41
C GLN A 211 -12.36 -4.19 -7.12
N GLU A 212 -12.20 -3.35 -6.09
CA GLU A 212 -12.95 -3.44 -4.83
C GLU A 212 -14.45 -3.23 -5.06
N GLY A 213 -14.82 -2.37 -6.02
CA GLY A 213 -16.19 -2.14 -6.46
C GLY A 213 -16.71 -3.15 -7.49
N GLY A 214 -15.93 -4.18 -7.85
CA GLY A 214 -16.32 -5.22 -8.80
C GLY A 214 -16.26 -4.83 -10.27
N LEU A 215 -15.59 -3.71 -10.61
CA LEU A 215 -15.35 -3.25 -11.97
C LEU A 215 -14.03 -3.80 -12.52
N ALA A 216 -14.00 -4.02 -13.84
CA ALA A 216 -12.80 -4.41 -14.58
C ALA A 216 -12.60 -3.49 -15.79
N PRO A 217 -11.37 -2.97 -16.03
CA PRO A 217 -11.13 -2.02 -17.13
C PRO A 217 -11.53 -2.57 -18.49
N SER A 218 -11.23 -3.84 -18.76
CA SER A 218 -11.52 -4.50 -20.04
C SER A 218 -13.01 -4.79 -20.29
N ARG A 219 -13.81 -4.91 -19.22
CA ARG A 219 -15.23 -5.22 -19.32
C ARG A 219 -16.11 -3.97 -19.23
N ASP A 220 -15.75 -3.07 -18.32
CA ASP A 220 -16.61 -1.97 -17.88
C ASP A 220 -16.04 -0.59 -18.23
N GLY A 221 -14.75 -0.53 -18.61
CA GLY A 221 -14.08 0.71 -18.97
C GLY A 221 -14.47 1.22 -20.36
N LEU A 222 -14.85 2.47 -20.45
CA LEU A 222 -15.12 3.15 -21.73
C LEU A 222 -13.81 3.62 -22.41
N ALA A 223 -12.78 3.92 -21.62
CA ALA A 223 -11.40 4.13 -22.05
C ALA A 223 -10.47 3.69 -20.92
N VAL A 224 -9.33 3.15 -21.30
CA VAL A 224 -8.32 2.60 -20.38
C VAL A 224 -6.99 3.31 -20.63
N GLU A 225 -6.28 3.63 -19.56
CA GLU A 225 -4.93 4.18 -19.61
C GLU A 225 -3.95 3.23 -20.28
N SER A 226 -3.05 3.76 -21.11
CA SER A 226 -1.99 2.94 -21.70
C SER A 226 -1.00 2.48 -20.63
N PRO A 227 -0.60 1.19 -20.63
CA PRO A 227 0.47 0.71 -19.78
C PRO A 227 1.87 1.10 -20.29
N GLU A 228 2.00 1.53 -21.54
CA GLU A 228 3.28 1.83 -22.16
C GLU A 228 3.92 3.08 -21.57
N ASN A 229 5.17 2.96 -21.08
CA ASN A 229 5.94 4.05 -20.46
C ASN A 229 5.18 4.74 -19.30
N ASN A 230 4.33 4.02 -18.62
CA ASN A 230 3.53 4.56 -17.52
C ASN A 230 4.36 4.63 -16.23
N PRO A 231 4.55 5.82 -15.64
CA PRO A 231 5.35 5.97 -14.43
C PRO A 231 4.60 5.49 -13.16
N SER A 232 3.30 5.21 -13.26
CA SER A 232 2.44 4.91 -12.10
C SER A 232 2.53 3.44 -11.69
N VAL A 233 3.76 2.90 -11.65
CA VAL A 233 4.01 1.55 -11.12
C VAL A 233 3.93 1.55 -9.60
N ASN A 234 3.33 0.50 -9.05
CA ASN A 234 3.22 0.28 -7.62
C ASN A 234 4.50 -0.32 -7.05
N VAL A 235 4.88 0.11 -5.85
CA VAL A 235 6.13 -0.24 -5.17
C VAL A 235 5.90 -0.63 -3.71
N LEU A 236 6.77 -1.48 -3.17
CA LEU A 236 6.93 -1.65 -1.73
C LEU A 236 7.73 -0.45 -1.20
N VAL A 237 7.32 0.09 -0.05
CA VAL A 237 7.96 1.29 0.55
C VAL A 237 8.25 1.03 2.02
N TRP A 238 9.43 1.48 2.49
CA TRP A 238 9.85 1.38 3.88
C TRP A 238 10.59 2.65 4.33
N LYS A 239 10.85 2.80 5.62
CA LYS A 239 11.63 3.93 6.15
C LYS A 239 13.08 3.83 5.71
N THR A 240 13.69 4.93 5.29
CA THR A 240 15.08 4.97 4.79
C THR A 240 16.07 4.54 5.88
N ASP A 241 15.82 4.89 7.14
CA ASP A 241 16.65 4.55 8.30
C ASP A 241 16.34 3.16 8.89
N ALA A 242 15.45 2.38 8.27
CA ALA A 242 15.12 1.03 8.75
C ALA A 242 16.35 0.14 8.82
N SER A 243 16.50 -0.59 9.93
CA SER A 243 17.67 -1.43 10.19
C SER A 243 17.29 -2.69 10.98
N GLY A 244 18.22 -3.65 11.07
CA GLY A 244 18.04 -4.91 11.79
C GLY A 244 17.21 -5.94 11.01
N ASP A 245 16.81 -7.01 11.69
CA ASP A 245 16.19 -8.20 11.08
C ASP A 245 14.90 -7.87 10.29
N LYS A 246 14.09 -6.92 10.77
CA LYS A 246 12.88 -6.51 10.07
C LYS A 246 13.16 -5.78 8.76
N ALA A 247 14.16 -4.90 8.74
CA ALA A 247 14.55 -4.21 7.51
C ALA A 247 15.09 -5.20 6.46
N GLU A 248 15.87 -6.19 6.87
CA GLU A 248 16.33 -7.25 5.98
C GLU A 248 15.17 -8.13 5.49
N ALA A 249 14.18 -8.40 6.35
CA ALA A 249 12.97 -9.14 5.95
C ALA A 249 12.11 -8.35 4.95
N VAL A 250 12.01 -7.01 5.08
CA VAL A 250 11.31 -6.15 4.10
C VAL A 250 12.03 -6.16 2.75
N LYS A 251 13.38 -6.05 2.72
CA LYS A 251 14.14 -6.15 1.47
C LYS A 251 13.97 -7.51 0.81
N LYS A 252 13.93 -8.59 1.59
CA LYS A 252 13.68 -9.93 1.10
C LYS A 252 12.26 -10.06 0.53
N LEU A 253 11.27 -9.41 1.15
CA LEU A 253 9.93 -9.33 0.59
C LEU A 253 9.93 -8.60 -0.76
N ASP A 254 10.68 -7.49 -0.90
CA ASP A 254 10.82 -6.78 -2.17
C ASP A 254 11.42 -7.68 -3.26
N GLU A 255 12.43 -8.49 -2.94
CA GLU A 255 12.99 -9.48 -3.87
C GLU A 255 11.96 -10.54 -4.29
N ILE A 256 11.16 -11.06 -3.33
CA ILE A 256 10.11 -12.05 -3.61
C ILE A 256 9.03 -11.46 -4.51
N LEU A 257 8.64 -10.21 -4.29
CA LEU A 257 7.66 -9.50 -5.11
C LEU A 257 8.07 -9.42 -6.59
N HIS A 258 9.37 -9.55 -6.90
CA HIS A 258 9.94 -9.57 -8.26
C HIS A 258 10.26 -11.00 -8.77
N SER A 259 9.75 -12.04 -8.10
CA SER A 259 9.96 -13.43 -8.53
C SER A 259 9.06 -13.83 -9.70
N GLU A 260 9.52 -14.80 -10.50
CA GLU A 260 8.71 -15.38 -11.58
C GLU A 260 7.39 -16.00 -11.07
N GLN A 261 7.38 -16.51 -9.82
CA GLN A 261 6.16 -17.05 -9.23
C GLN A 261 5.11 -15.94 -8.98
N VAL A 262 5.52 -14.77 -8.51
CA VAL A 262 4.63 -13.62 -8.29
C VAL A 262 4.18 -13.05 -9.63
N LYS A 263 5.08 -12.91 -10.61
CA LYS A 263 4.72 -12.51 -11.97
C LYS A 263 3.62 -13.39 -12.54
N LYS A 264 3.85 -14.70 -12.52
CA LYS A 264 2.86 -15.66 -12.99
C LYS A 264 1.56 -15.61 -12.22
N TYR A 265 1.60 -15.41 -10.90
CA TYR A 265 0.39 -15.26 -10.10
C TYR A 265 -0.42 -14.04 -10.54
N ILE A 266 0.23 -12.90 -10.80
CA ILE A 266 -0.42 -11.68 -11.30
C ILE A 266 -1.06 -11.95 -12.67
N GLU A 267 -0.32 -12.51 -13.62
CA GLU A 267 -0.79 -12.82 -14.97
C GLU A 267 -1.97 -13.81 -14.99
N ASP A 268 -1.92 -14.83 -14.14
CA ASP A 268 -2.98 -15.85 -14.05
C ASP A 268 -4.25 -15.33 -13.34
N THR A 269 -4.08 -14.41 -12.39
CA THR A 269 -5.18 -13.87 -11.56
C THR A 269 -5.93 -12.75 -12.28
N TRP A 270 -5.21 -11.82 -12.91
CA TRP A 270 -5.78 -10.63 -13.57
C TRP A 270 -5.60 -10.69 -15.08
N LYS A 271 -6.14 -11.74 -15.69
CA LYS A 271 -6.11 -11.97 -17.16
C LYS A 271 -6.82 -10.88 -17.95
N ASP A 272 -7.62 -10.07 -17.28
CA ASP A 272 -8.33 -8.94 -17.83
C ASP A 272 -7.48 -7.66 -17.97
N GLY A 273 -6.20 -7.72 -17.58
CA GLY A 273 -5.29 -6.57 -17.63
C GLY A 273 -5.54 -5.51 -16.56
N SER A 274 -6.36 -5.79 -15.55
CA SER A 274 -6.58 -4.86 -14.43
C SER A 274 -5.36 -4.73 -13.51
N VAL A 275 -4.45 -5.71 -13.54
CA VAL A 275 -3.14 -5.68 -12.90
C VAL A 275 -2.10 -6.27 -13.86
N ILE A 276 -1.05 -5.53 -14.14
CA ILE A 276 -0.01 -5.89 -15.12
C ILE A 276 1.34 -5.92 -14.41
N PRO A 277 2.12 -7.01 -14.46
CA PRO A 277 3.49 -7.02 -13.93
C PRO A 277 4.33 -5.91 -14.58
N ALA A 278 5.21 -5.27 -13.78
CA ALA A 278 6.06 -4.17 -14.24
C ALA A 278 7.57 -4.50 -14.19
N PHE A 279 7.93 -5.80 -14.19
CA PHE A 279 9.31 -6.31 -14.14
C PHE A 279 9.50 -7.53 -15.04
#